data_0f5076af266e24b716a8d68fe08123a2
#
_entry.id   0f5076af266e24b716a8d68fe08123a2
#
_cell.length_a   1.000
_cell.length_b   1.000
_cell.length_c   1.000
_cell.angle_alpha   90.00
_cell.angle_beta   90.00
_cell.angle_gamma   90.00
#
_symmetry.space_group_name_H-M   'P 1'
#
loop_
_entity.id
_entity.type
_entity.pdbx_description
1 polymer ?
#
loop_
_entity_poly.entity_id
_entity_poly.type
_entity_poly.pdbx_seq_one_letter_code
_entity_poly.pdbx_strand_id
1 'polypeptide(L)'
;GSPNKANLGANAMLAISLACAKAAAQSHGMPLYRYLGGVNANVLPIPMMNILNGGAHADNKIDIQEFMIMPIGASKFSEALRMGTEVFHHLKAVLKKDGYSTNVGDEGGFAPNLESNEAAIEYVLKAIEAAGYVAGKDIYIALDAASSEFYDSNKKKYVFKKSTGAELTSIELVDFWAEWVNKYPIISIEDGMAEDDWDGWKLLTEKVGNKVQLVGDDLFVTNTSRLQQGIKTNTANSILIKVNQIGTLTETINAVELAHLNGYTSVMSHRSGETEDSTIADLAVALNTGQIKTGSAS
;
A
#
# COMPACT_ATOMS: atom_id res chain seq x y z
N GLY A 1 -9.02 -28.30 6.14
CA GLY A 1 -9.42 -26.91 6.32
C GLY A 1 -10.34 -26.42 5.24
N SER A 2 -11.11 -25.39 5.52
CA SER A 2 -11.92 -24.73 4.50
C SER A 2 -11.09 -23.71 3.72
N PRO A 3 -11.39 -23.42 2.44
CA PRO A 3 -10.66 -22.42 1.67
C PRO A 3 -10.63 -21.02 2.31
N ASN A 4 -11.72 -20.65 2.98
CA ASN A 4 -11.87 -19.37 3.68
C ASN A 4 -11.38 -19.38 5.15
N LYS A 5 -10.76 -20.47 5.61
CA LYS A 5 -10.23 -20.62 6.98
C LYS A 5 -11.28 -20.46 8.10
N ALA A 6 -12.57 -20.63 7.80
CA ALA A 6 -13.69 -20.32 8.70
C ALA A 6 -13.65 -21.06 10.04
N ASN A 7 -13.10 -22.28 10.08
CA ASN A 7 -13.12 -23.12 11.29
C ASN A 7 -12.09 -22.68 12.34
N LEU A 8 -10.90 -22.25 11.94
CA LEU A 8 -9.78 -21.94 12.86
C LEU A 8 -9.38 -20.46 12.80
N GLY A 9 -9.75 -19.77 11.76
CA GLY A 9 -9.31 -18.41 11.47
C GLY A 9 -7.90 -18.34 10.85
N ALA A 10 -7.68 -17.33 10.03
CA ALA A 10 -6.43 -17.16 9.30
C ALA A 10 -5.25 -16.90 10.24
N ASN A 11 -5.42 -16.10 11.29
CA ASN A 11 -4.33 -15.76 12.21
C ASN A 11 -3.77 -16.98 12.95
N ALA A 12 -4.65 -17.88 13.42
CA ALA A 12 -4.21 -19.10 14.12
C ALA A 12 -3.44 -20.04 13.18
N MET A 13 -3.92 -20.20 11.95
CA MET A 13 -3.24 -21.02 10.93
C MET A 13 -1.90 -20.40 10.52
N LEU A 14 -1.84 -19.09 10.34
CA LEU A 14 -0.62 -18.38 10.01
C LEU A 14 0.43 -18.51 11.11
N ALA A 15 0.04 -18.41 12.39
CA ALA A 15 0.96 -18.56 13.51
C ALA A 15 1.71 -19.90 13.45
N ILE A 16 1.01 -21.00 13.20
CA ILE A 16 1.64 -22.32 13.03
C ILE A 16 2.50 -22.37 11.77
N SER A 17 2.01 -21.86 10.66
CA SER A 17 2.75 -21.86 9.38
C SER A 17 4.08 -21.12 9.51
N LEU A 18 4.09 -19.92 10.12
CA LEU A 18 5.31 -19.15 10.34
C LEU A 18 6.22 -19.79 11.40
N ALA A 19 5.67 -20.34 12.47
CA ALA A 19 6.46 -21.03 13.49
C ALA A 19 7.22 -22.22 12.89
N CYS A 20 6.59 -23.03 12.04
CA CYS A 20 7.24 -24.13 11.34
C CYS A 20 8.39 -23.65 10.44
N ALA A 21 8.17 -22.57 9.66
CA ALA A 21 9.20 -22.03 8.79
C ALA A 21 10.38 -21.45 9.59
N LYS A 22 10.12 -20.70 10.67
CA LYS A 22 11.15 -20.15 11.56
C LYS A 22 11.96 -21.28 12.24
N ALA A 23 11.29 -22.33 12.75
CA ALA A 23 11.96 -23.48 13.36
C ALA A 23 12.83 -24.23 12.36
N ALA A 24 12.36 -24.43 11.14
CA ALA A 24 13.14 -25.06 10.08
C ALA A 24 14.35 -24.20 9.69
N ALA A 25 14.20 -22.89 9.50
CA ALA A 25 15.30 -21.98 9.24
C ALA A 25 16.38 -22.05 10.34
N GLN A 26 15.94 -22.00 11.60
CA GLN A 26 16.83 -22.11 12.76
C GLN A 26 17.57 -23.46 12.81
N SER A 27 16.89 -24.57 12.52
CA SER A 27 17.52 -25.89 12.51
C SER A 27 18.60 -26.04 11.43
N HIS A 28 18.52 -25.25 10.36
CA HIS A 28 19.54 -25.19 9.31
C HIS A 28 20.59 -24.07 9.53
N GLY A 29 20.51 -23.34 10.63
CA GLY A 29 21.41 -22.22 10.93
C GLY A 29 21.29 -21.05 9.96
N MET A 30 20.11 -20.85 9.37
CA MET A 30 19.86 -19.82 8.37
C MET A 30 18.87 -18.76 8.88
N PRO A 31 19.03 -17.47 8.51
CA PRO A 31 17.97 -16.49 8.68
C PRO A 31 16.77 -16.85 7.78
N LEU A 32 15.55 -16.45 8.20
CA LEU A 32 14.31 -16.85 7.54
C LEU A 32 14.29 -16.47 6.05
N TYR A 33 14.72 -15.24 5.72
CA TYR A 33 14.74 -14.80 4.33
C TYR A 33 15.61 -15.68 3.43
N ARG A 34 16.75 -16.16 3.96
CA ARG A 34 17.67 -17.03 3.21
C ARG A 34 17.13 -18.45 3.07
N TYR A 35 16.49 -18.96 4.13
CA TYR A 35 15.87 -20.29 4.11
C TYR A 35 14.74 -20.37 3.07
N LEU A 36 13.90 -19.34 2.98
CA LEU A 36 12.76 -19.29 2.06
C LEU A 36 13.15 -18.89 0.63
N GLY A 37 13.99 -17.87 0.47
CA GLY A 37 14.31 -17.30 -0.82
C GLY A 37 15.60 -17.82 -1.48
N GLY A 38 16.39 -18.61 -0.74
CA GLY A 38 17.61 -19.19 -1.28
C GLY A 38 18.67 -18.15 -1.66
N VAL A 39 19.47 -18.49 -2.66
CA VAL A 39 20.61 -17.66 -3.10
C VAL A 39 20.20 -16.32 -3.74
N ASN A 40 19.00 -16.24 -4.29
CA ASN A 40 18.48 -15.06 -4.96
C ASN A 40 17.78 -14.06 -4.03
N ALA A 41 17.65 -14.37 -2.74
CA ALA A 41 17.08 -13.45 -1.72
C ALA A 41 18.11 -12.35 -1.39
N ASN A 42 18.18 -11.31 -2.20
CA ASN A 42 19.21 -10.27 -2.11
C ASN A 42 18.72 -8.85 -2.47
N VAL A 43 17.42 -8.66 -2.70
CA VAL A 43 16.83 -7.36 -3.01
C VAL A 43 16.20 -6.77 -1.75
N LEU A 44 16.75 -5.65 -1.26
CA LEU A 44 16.09 -4.86 -0.22
C LEU A 44 14.94 -4.06 -0.84
N PRO A 45 13.77 -4.05 -0.20
CA PRO A 45 12.60 -3.39 -0.75
C PRO A 45 12.68 -1.86 -0.64
N ILE A 46 12.03 -1.14 -1.55
CA ILE A 46 11.76 0.30 -1.41
C ILE A 46 10.70 0.47 -0.31
N PRO A 47 10.95 1.31 0.71
CA PRO A 47 9.94 1.59 1.73
C PRO A 47 8.84 2.51 1.16
N MET A 48 7.58 2.11 1.32
CA MET A 48 6.40 2.94 1.13
C MET A 48 5.98 3.44 2.51
N MET A 49 6.22 4.74 2.80
CA MET A 49 6.06 5.29 4.14
C MET A 49 4.78 6.14 4.19
N ASN A 50 3.82 5.73 4.99
CA ASN A 50 2.56 6.45 5.19
C ASN A 50 2.78 7.66 6.10
N ILE A 51 2.86 8.87 5.56
CA ILE A 51 3.18 10.08 6.33
C ILE A 51 1.98 10.97 6.63
N LEU A 52 0.82 10.75 5.94
CA LEU A 52 -0.41 11.48 6.18
C LEU A 52 -1.61 10.55 6.01
N ASN A 53 -2.50 10.55 7.00
CA ASN A 53 -3.69 9.70 7.07
C ASN A 53 -4.99 10.47 6.84
N GLY A 54 -5.94 9.81 6.19
CA GLY A 54 -7.33 10.18 6.06
C GLY A 54 -8.23 8.95 6.13
N GLY A 55 -9.34 8.96 5.43
CA GLY A 55 -10.25 7.82 5.32
C GLY A 55 -10.68 7.26 6.67
N ALA A 56 -10.68 5.94 6.80
CA ALA A 56 -10.99 5.25 8.06
C ALA A 56 -9.87 5.37 9.11
N HIS A 57 -8.63 5.70 8.70
CA HIS A 57 -7.46 5.80 9.58
C HIS A 57 -7.34 7.13 10.33
N ALA A 58 -8.22 8.11 10.08
CA ALA A 58 -8.19 9.41 10.74
C ALA A 58 -9.57 10.06 10.84
N ASP A 59 -9.84 10.71 11.96
CA ASP A 59 -11.05 11.54 12.13
C ASP A 59 -10.78 12.96 11.60
N ASN A 60 -10.83 13.11 10.29
CA ASN A 60 -10.61 14.36 9.56
C ASN A 60 -11.45 14.44 8.27
N LYS A 61 -11.30 15.52 7.48
CA LYS A 61 -12.07 15.76 6.25
C LYS A 61 -11.42 15.21 4.97
N ILE A 62 -10.61 14.16 5.07
CA ILE A 62 -9.91 13.55 3.95
C ILE A 62 -10.53 12.18 3.68
N ASP A 63 -10.97 11.90 2.44
CA ASP A 63 -11.59 10.61 2.07
C ASP A 63 -10.54 9.54 1.74
N ILE A 64 -9.44 9.91 1.09
CA ILE A 64 -8.34 9.02 0.74
C ILE A 64 -7.61 8.61 2.02
N GLN A 65 -7.34 7.31 2.17
CA GLN A 65 -6.92 6.72 3.44
C GLN A 65 -5.45 6.98 3.79
N GLU A 66 -4.54 6.86 2.81
CA GLU A 66 -3.11 7.02 3.04
C GLU A 66 -2.42 7.80 1.94
N PHE A 67 -1.54 8.71 2.37
CA PHE A 67 -0.62 9.42 1.50
C PHE A 67 0.80 9.00 1.88
N MET A 68 1.38 8.18 1.03
CA MET A 68 2.70 7.59 1.22
C MET A 68 3.74 8.29 0.37
N ILE A 69 5.00 8.22 0.82
CA ILE A 69 6.17 8.59 0.02
C ILE A 69 7.00 7.37 -0.30
N MET A 70 7.59 7.38 -1.49
CA MET A 70 8.50 6.35 -2.00
C MET A 70 9.84 6.99 -2.40
N PRO A 71 10.91 6.87 -1.60
CA PRO A 71 12.23 7.45 -1.88
C PRO A 71 13.01 6.62 -2.92
N ILE A 72 12.51 6.52 -4.14
CA ILE A 72 13.10 5.67 -5.19
C ILE A 72 14.40 6.22 -5.77
N GLY A 73 14.71 7.50 -5.57
CA GLY A 73 15.98 8.09 -5.96
C GLY A 73 17.16 7.67 -5.06
N ALA A 74 16.89 7.00 -3.94
CA ALA A 74 17.92 6.53 -3.03
C ALA A 74 18.67 5.31 -3.61
N SER A 75 19.99 5.30 -3.49
CA SER A 75 20.82 4.18 -3.94
C SER A 75 20.92 3.01 -2.94
N LYS A 76 20.44 3.22 -1.70
CA LYS A 76 20.50 2.24 -0.60
C LYS A 76 19.26 2.37 0.27
N PHE A 77 18.85 1.27 0.90
CA PHE A 77 17.72 1.25 1.83
C PHE A 77 17.89 2.25 2.99
N SER A 78 19.08 2.33 3.57
CA SER A 78 19.37 3.28 4.66
C SER A 78 19.19 4.74 4.24
N GLU A 79 19.54 5.08 3.00
CA GLU A 79 19.29 6.41 2.43
C GLU A 79 17.80 6.65 2.19
N ALA A 80 17.09 5.65 1.66
CA ALA A 80 15.63 5.75 1.48
C ALA A 80 14.92 6.00 2.81
N LEU A 81 15.30 5.27 3.87
CA LEU A 81 14.75 5.46 5.21
C LEU A 81 15.08 6.84 5.77
N ARG A 82 16.32 7.32 5.60
CA ARG A 82 16.73 8.67 6.01
C ARG A 82 15.90 9.74 5.29
N MET A 83 15.79 9.66 3.96
CA MET A 83 15.00 10.59 3.15
C MET A 83 13.54 10.64 3.61
N GLY A 84 12.92 9.48 3.81
CA GLY A 84 11.54 9.39 4.28
C GLY A 84 11.35 9.99 5.67
N THR A 85 12.29 9.75 6.59
CA THR A 85 12.26 10.32 7.95
C THR A 85 12.43 11.85 7.93
N GLU A 86 13.33 12.38 7.10
CA GLU A 86 13.50 13.81 6.93
C GLU A 86 12.22 14.47 6.39
N VAL A 87 11.59 13.90 5.35
CA VAL A 87 10.32 14.41 4.84
C VAL A 87 9.22 14.36 5.90
N PHE A 88 9.14 13.27 6.68
CA PHE A 88 8.18 13.15 7.78
C PHE A 88 8.33 14.29 8.81
N HIS A 89 9.56 14.60 9.23
CA HIS A 89 9.81 15.69 10.15
C HIS A 89 9.55 17.08 9.55
N HIS A 90 9.84 17.27 8.27
CA HIS A 90 9.48 18.50 7.55
C HIS A 90 7.97 18.66 7.40
N LEU A 91 7.22 17.56 7.14
CA LEU A 91 5.76 17.60 7.12
C LEU A 91 5.21 18.05 8.47
N LYS A 92 5.74 17.51 9.58
CA LYS A 92 5.38 17.97 10.94
C LYS A 92 5.58 19.48 11.11
N ALA A 93 6.73 20.00 10.66
CA ALA A 93 7.05 21.41 10.79
C ALA A 93 6.12 22.30 9.94
N VAL A 94 5.83 21.91 8.70
CA VAL A 94 4.92 22.63 7.78
C VAL A 94 3.51 22.65 8.34
N LEU A 95 2.96 21.51 8.75
CA LEU A 95 1.62 21.41 9.35
C LEU A 95 1.50 22.27 10.60
N LYS A 96 2.50 22.21 11.51
CA LYS A 96 2.50 23.00 12.73
C LYS A 96 2.57 24.51 12.46
N LYS A 97 3.37 24.93 11.47
CA LYS A 97 3.48 26.34 11.06
C LYS A 97 2.14 26.88 10.59
N ASP A 98 1.37 26.08 9.85
CA ASP A 98 0.05 26.47 9.32
C ASP A 98 -1.09 26.21 10.32
N GLY A 99 -0.78 25.83 11.58
CA GLY A 99 -1.76 25.67 12.66
C GLY A 99 -2.51 24.34 12.70
N TYR A 100 -2.08 23.35 11.92
CA TYR A 100 -2.71 22.02 11.90
C TYR A 100 -2.19 21.11 13.00
N SER A 101 -3.02 20.13 13.39
CA SER A 101 -2.63 19.06 14.30
C SER A 101 -1.53 18.19 13.70
N THR A 102 -0.60 17.79 14.53
CA THR A 102 0.44 16.80 14.21
C THR A 102 0.27 15.50 15.01
N ASN A 103 -0.95 15.22 15.46
CA ASN A 103 -1.30 13.91 15.99
C ASN A 103 -1.28 12.90 14.85
N VAL A 104 -0.95 11.65 15.17
CA VAL A 104 -0.83 10.58 14.20
C VAL A 104 -2.10 9.74 14.15
N GLY A 105 -2.39 9.16 12.98
CA GLY A 105 -3.42 8.16 12.79
C GLY A 105 -2.94 6.74 13.10
N ASP A 106 -3.74 5.76 12.77
CA ASP A 106 -3.55 4.35 13.16
C ASP A 106 -2.27 3.71 12.60
N GLU A 107 -1.73 4.24 11.51
CA GLU A 107 -0.50 3.74 10.87
C GLU A 107 0.69 4.71 10.99
N GLY A 108 0.61 5.68 11.91
CA GLY A 108 1.73 6.56 12.25
C GLY A 108 1.89 7.80 11.37
N GLY A 109 1.13 7.97 10.29
CA GLY A 109 1.06 9.21 9.52
C GLY A 109 0.30 10.31 10.29
N PHE A 110 0.61 11.59 10.01
CA PHE A 110 -0.13 12.69 10.63
C PHE A 110 -1.60 12.70 10.17
N ALA A 111 -2.50 13.12 11.04
CA ALA A 111 -3.94 13.18 10.79
C ALA A 111 -4.48 14.62 10.90
N PRO A 112 -3.99 15.59 10.08
CA PRO A 112 -4.47 16.95 10.09
C PRO A 112 -5.88 17.04 9.52
N ASN A 113 -6.68 18.00 10.02
CA ASN A 113 -8.00 18.27 9.45
C ASN A 113 -7.87 19.25 8.27
N LEU A 114 -7.34 18.78 7.15
CA LEU A 114 -7.20 19.55 5.92
C LEU A 114 -8.54 19.66 5.20
N GLU A 115 -8.64 20.65 4.30
CA GLU A 115 -9.91 20.99 3.65
C GLU A 115 -10.31 20.02 2.51
N SER A 116 -9.36 19.29 1.93
CA SER A 116 -9.60 18.39 0.80
C SER A 116 -8.51 17.32 0.66
N ASN A 117 -8.79 16.27 -0.13
CA ASN A 117 -7.81 15.27 -0.53
C ASN A 117 -6.63 15.92 -1.29
N GLU A 118 -6.90 16.93 -2.10
CA GLU A 118 -5.86 17.65 -2.85
C GLU A 118 -4.92 18.44 -1.92
N ALA A 119 -5.46 19.09 -0.89
CA ALA A 119 -4.65 19.77 0.11
C ALA A 119 -3.66 18.80 0.80
N ALA A 120 -4.07 17.55 1.04
CA ALA A 120 -3.18 16.54 1.62
C ALA A 120 -1.95 16.25 0.73
N ILE A 121 -2.17 16.05 -0.56
CA ILE A 121 -1.07 15.84 -1.53
C ILE A 121 -0.15 17.07 -1.59
N GLU A 122 -0.71 18.27 -1.58
CA GLU A 122 0.09 19.51 -1.62
C GLU A 122 0.94 19.70 -0.37
N TYR A 123 0.46 19.32 0.83
CA TYR A 123 1.26 19.32 2.05
C TYR A 123 2.40 18.31 1.99
N VAL A 124 2.17 17.13 1.42
CA VAL A 124 3.23 16.14 1.19
C VAL A 124 4.28 16.70 0.23
N LEU A 125 3.90 17.34 -0.86
CA LEU A 125 4.83 17.98 -1.81
C LEU A 125 5.63 19.11 -1.17
N LYS A 126 4.99 19.99 -0.39
CA LYS A 126 5.68 21.05 0.38
C LYS A 126 6.71 20.45 1.35
N ALA A 127 6.40 19.30 1.97
CA ALA A 127 7.32 18.64 2.88
C ALA A 127 8.54 18.03 2.16
N ILE A 128 8.33 17.43 0.98
CA ILE A 128 9.41 16.91 0.12
C ILE A 128 10.37 18.05 -0.28
N GLU A 129 9.82 19.17 -0.75
CA GLU A 129 10.59 20.34 -1.14
C GLU A 129 11.33 20.96 0.07
N ALA A 130 10.65 21.11 1.21
CA ALA A 130 11.26 21.65 2.44
C ALA A 130 12.39 20.76 2.97
N ALA A 131 12.34 19.45 2.72
CA ALA A 131 13.42 18.51 3.03
C ALA A 131 14.60 18.58 2.04
N GLY A 132 14.48 19.39 0.97
CA GLY A 132 15.53 19.56 -0.05
C GLY A 132 15.52 18.51 -1.15
N TYR A 133 14.43 17.74 -1.30
CA TYR A 133 14.27 16.73 -2.33
C TYR A 133 13.37 17.21 -3.47
N VAL A 134 13.53 16.58 -4.64
CA VAL A 134 12.75 16.87 -5.84
C VAL A 134 11.66 15.80 -5.98
N ALA A 135 10.39 16.21 -5.83
CA ALA A 135 9.25 15.34 -6.08
C ALA A 135 9.21 14.91 -7.57
N GLY A 136 8.95 13.63 -7.80
CA GLY A 136 8.98 13.05 -9.14
C GLY A 136 10.37 12.72 -9.67
N LYS A 137 11.41 12.85 -8.83
CA LYS A 137 12.78 12.45 -9.15
C LYS A 137 13.41 11.67 -7.99
N ASP A 138 13.51 12.30 -6.82
CA ASP A 138 14.11 11.69 -5.64
C ASP A 138 13.06 10.90 -4.85
N ILE A 139 11.87 11.48 -4.71
CA ILE A 139 10.74 10.93 -3.96
C ILE A 139 9.47 11.04 -4.80
N TYR A 140 8.72 9.96 -4.86
CA TYR A 140 7.40 9.90 -5.49
C TYR A 140 6.31 9.71 -4.43
N ILE A 141 5.06 9.94 -4.83
CA ILE A 141 3.88 9.75 -4.00
C ILE A 141 3.24 8.40 -4.34
N ALA A 142 2.83 7.67 -3.31
CA ALA A 142 1.92 6.54 -3.43
C ALA A 142 0.67 6.82 -2.58
N LEU A 143 -0.46 6.33 -3.05
CA LEU A 143 -1.76 6.51 -2.39
C LEU A 143 -2.36 5.15 -2.06
N ASP A 144 -3.04 5.07 -0.92
CA ASP A 144 -4.07 4.06 -0.66
C ASP A 144 -5.41 4.78 -0.59
N ALA A 145 -6.24 4.54 -1.58
CA ALA A 145 -7.54 5.19 -1.67
C ALA A 145 -8.58 4.51 -0.78
N ALA A 146 -8.47 3.20 -0.58
CA ALA A 146 -9.47 2.36 0.09
C ALA A 146 -10.89 2.65 -0.44
N SER A 147 -11.07 2.64 -1.77
CA SER A 147 -12.27 3.19 -2.42
C SER A 147 -13.56 2.47 -2.06
N SER A 148 -13.49 1.24 -1.55
CA SER A 148 -14.65 0.52 -1.00
C SER A 148 -15.32 1.29 0.16
N GLU A 149 -14.54 2.04 0.97
CA GLU A 149 -15.02 2.81 2.13
C GLU A 149 -15.95 3.98 1.75
N PHE A 150 -15.75 4.54 0.57
CA PHE A 150 -16.59 5.62 0.06
C PHE A 150 -17.47 5.21 -1.13
N TYR A 151 -17.55 3.92 -1.45
CA TYR A 151 -18.51 3.41 -2.44
C TYR A 151 -19.89 3.19 -1.83
N ASP A 152 -20.91 3.81 -2.42
CA ASP A 152 -22.33 3.61 -2.07
C ASP A 152 -22.95 2.60 -3.03
N SER A 153 -23.16 1.38 -2.57
CA SER A 153 -23.71 0.29 -3.36
C SER A 153 -25.16 0.51 -3.81
N ASN A 154 -25.95 1.31 -3.06
CA ASN A 154 -27.32 1.63 -3.42
C ASN A 154 -27.38 2.64 -4.58
N LYS A 155 -26.47 3.63 -4.53
CA LYS A 155 -26.35 4.64 -5.59
C LYS A 155 -25.50 4.17 -6.76
N LYS A 156 -24.68 3.14 -6.55
CA LYS A 156 -23.59 2.71 -7.46
C LYS A 156 -22.65 3.87 -7.80
N LYS A 157 -22.24 4.61 -6.77
CA LYS A 157 -21.40 5.80 -6.88
C LYS A 157 -20.36 5.85 -5.77
N TYR A 158 -19.26 6.49 -6.06
CA TYR A 158 -18.25 6.87 -5.09
C TYR A 158 -18.59 8.25 -4.51
N VAL A 159 -18.64 8.36 -3.20
CA VAL A 159 -19.10 9.59 -2.52
C VAL A 159 -18.00 10.09 -1.59
N PHE A 160 -17.43 11.24 -1.89
CA PHE A 160 -16.43 11.89 -1.02
C PHE A 160 -17.12 12.56 0.17
N LYS A 161 -17.61 11.73 1.10
CA LYS A 161 -18.47 12.13 2.22
C LYS A 161 -17.77 13.06 3.22
N LYS A 162 -16.46 12.90 3.37
CA LYS A 162 -15.67 13.64 4.38
C LYS A 162 -15.22 15.01 3.85
N SER A 163 -14.96 15.15 2.56
CA SER A 163 -14.45 16.37 1.95
C SER A 163 -15.54 17.17 1.21
N THR A 164 -15.76 16.89 -0.06
CA THR A 164 -16.55 17.75 -0.95
C THR A 164 -18.02 17.35 -1.06
N GLY A 165 -18.39 16.15 -0.67
CA GLY A 165 -19.71 15.57 -0.93
C GLY A 165 -19.94 15.17 -2.40
N ALA A 166 -18.91 15.20 -3.24
CA ALA A 166 -19.02 14.84 -4.65
C ALA A 166 -19.43 13.37 -4.81
N GLU A 167 -20.33 13.11 -5.74
CA GLU A 167 -20.79 11.77 -6.11
C GLU A 167 -20.28 11.45 -7.51
N LEU A 168 -19.42 10.46 -7.64
CA LEU A 168 -18.77 10.07 -8.88
C LEU A 168 -19.24 8.67 -9.31
N THR A 169 -19.51 8.51 -10.59
CA THR A 169 -19.61 7.20 -11.23
C THR A 169 -18.22 6.56 -11.33
N SER A 170 -18.13 5.25 -11.66
CA SER A 170 -16.85 4.58 -11.88
C SER A 170 -16.01 5.29 -12.97
N ILE A 171 -16.65 5.76 -14.05
CA ILE A 171 -15.96 6.49 -15.13
C ILE A 171 -15.39 7.81 -14.63
N GLU A 172 -16.18 8.58 -13.87
CA GLU A 172 -15.74 9.88 -13.32
C GLU A 172 -14.64 9.71 -12.29
N LEU A 173 -14.63 8.63 -11.49
CA LEU A 173 -13.52 8.34 -10.58
C LEU A 173 -12.25 7.93 -11.34
N VAL A 174 -12.36 7.17 -12.42
CA VAL A 174 -11.24 6.85 -13.32
C VAL A 174 -10.64 8.12 -13.93
N ASP A 175 -11.48 9.06 -14.36
CA ASP A 175 -11.04 10.37 -14.90
C ASP A 175 -10.36 11.22 -13.80
N PHE A 176 -10.88 11.21 -12.58
CA PHE A 176 -10.25 11.84 -11.41
C PHE A 176 -8.84 11.30 -11.18
N TRP A 177 -8.65 9.97 -11.16
CA TRP A 177 -7.33 9.37 -11.02
C TRP A 177 -6.39 9.71 -12.18
N ALA A 178 -6.91 9.73 -13.40
CA ALA A 178 -6.12 10.08 -14.58
C ALA A 178 -5.64 11.55 -14.54
N GLU A 179 -6.47 12.46 -14.05
CA GLU A 179 -6.09 13.86 -13.83
C GLU A 179 -4.97 13.95 -12.76
N TRP A 180 -5.15 13.29 -11.62
CA TRP A 180 -4.18 13.31 -10.54
C TRP A 180 -2.83 12.72 -10.92
N VAL A 181 -2.81 11.60 -11.64
CA VAL A 181 -1.58 10.98 -12.18
C VAL A 181 -0.85 11.90 -13.16
N ASN A 182 -1.57 12.73 -13.91
CA ASN A 182 -0.95 13.70 -14.81
C ASN A 182 -0.46 14.97 -14.08
N LYS A 183 -1.10 15.34 -12.98
CA LYS A 183 -0.82 16.57 -12.24
C LYS A 183 0.26 16.39 -11.17
N TYR A 184 0.30 15.25 -10.53
CA TYR A 184 1.15 14.96 -9.38
C TYR A 184 2.13 13.81 -9.66
N PRO A 185 3.27 13.74 -8.99
CA PRO A 185 4.23 12.67 -9.16
C PRO A 185 3.79 11.38 -8.44
N ILE A 186 2.60 10.91 -8.77
CA ILE A 186 2.04 9.66 -8.24
C ILE A 186 2.61 8.50 -9.06
N ILE A 187 3.16 7.49 -8.36
CA ILE A 187 3.71 6.28 -8.98
C ILE A 187 2.92 5.02 -8.63
N SER A 188 2.10 5.06 -7.59
CA SER A 188 1.31 3.91 -7.14
C SER A 188 -0.03 4.36 -6.56
N ILE A 189 -1.11 3.64 -6.89
CA ILE A 189 -2.45 3.80 -6.33
C ILE A 189 -2.93 2.43 -5.88
N GLU A 190 -3.19 2.28 -4.59
CA GLU A 190 -3.78 1.11 -3.97
C GLU A 190 -5.28 1.32 -3.84
N ASP A 191 -6.05 0.28 -4.19
CA ASP A 191 -7.51 0.24 -4.15
C ASP A 191 -8.20 1.50 -4.69
N GLY A 192 -7.75 1.92 -5.90
CA GLY A 192 -8.28 3.08 -6.60
C GLY A 192 -9.75 2.95 -7.03
N MET A 193 -10.31 1.74 -7.02
CA MET A 193 -11.72 1.41 -7.23
C MET A 193 -12.19 0.46 -6.13
N ALA A 194 -13.50 0.33 -5.92
CA ALA A 194 -14.07 -0.62 -4.96
C ALA A 194 -13.75 -2.07 -5.35
N GLU A 195 -13.65 -2.96 -4.36
CA GLU A 195 -13.20 -4.35 -4.47
C GLU A 195 -14.03 -5.24 -5.41
N ASP A 196 -15.29 -4.87 -5.65
CA ASP A 196 -16.21 -5.59 -6.55
C ASP A 196 -16.51 -4.82 -7.84
N ASP A 197 -15.97 -3.61 -8.03
CA ASP A 197 -16.13 -2.81 -9.27
C ASP A 197 -15.07 -3.23 -10.32
N TRP A 198 -15.14 -4.48 -10.77
CA TRP A 198 -14.19 -5.04 -11.74
C TRP A 198 -14.14 -4.29 -13.07
N ASP A 199 -15.29 -3.77 -13.52
CA ASP A 199 -15.37 -2.97 -14.75
C ASP A 199 -14.65 -1.62 -14.57
N GLY A 200 -14.86 -0.95 -13.43
CA GLY A 200 -14.16 0.29 -13.07
C GLY A 200 -12.65 0.05 -12.95
N TRP A 201 -12.22 -1.03 -12.30
CA TRP A 201 -10.82 -1.43 -12.20
C TRP A 201 -10.18 -1.66 -13.58
N LYS A 202 -10.89 -2.34 -14.48
CA LYS A 202 -10.41 -2.55 -15.85
C LYS A 202 -10.22 -1.23 -16.59
N LEU A 203 -11.22 -0.32 -16.52
CA LEU A 203 -11.12 1.01 -17.11
C LEU A 203 -9.95 1.82 -16.53
N LEU A 204 -9.74 1.77 -15.22
CA LEU A 204 -8.61 2.42 -14.56
C LEU A 204 -7.27 1.86 -15.09
N THR A 205 -7.18 0.54 -15.21
CA THR A 205 -5.97 -0.13 -15.71
C THR A 205 -5.67 0.26 -17.15
N GLU A 206 -6.67 0.29 -18.01
CA GLU A 206 -6.53 0.74 -19.40
C GLU A 206 -6.11 2.22 -19.49
N LYS A 207 -6.62 3.07 -18.59
CA LYS A 207 -6.39 4.52 -18.61
C LYS A 207 -5.02 4.93 -18.12
N VAL A 208 -4.54 4.36 -17.00
CA VAL A 208 -3.33 4.81 -16.32
C VAL A 208 -2.34 3.70 -15.96
N GLY A 209 -2.68 2.43 -16.14
CA GLY A 209 -1.84 1.31 -15.71
C GLY A 209 -0.48 1.20 -16.40
N ASN A 210 -0.28 1.90 -17.51
CA ASN A 210 1.03 2.03 -18.18
C ASN A 210 1.91 3.15 -17.59
N LYS A 211 1.37 3.97 -16.69
CA LYS A 211 2.07 5.10 -16.05
C LYS A 211 2.34 4.87 -14.58
N VAL A 212 1.41 4.18 -13.90
CA VAL A 212 1.44 3.97 -12.46
C VAL A 212 1.18 2.52 -12.08
N GLN A 213 1.70 2.12 -10.95
CA GLN A 213 1.35 0.88 -10.31
C GLN A 213 -0.08 0.97 -9.74
N LEU A 214 -0.91 -0.01 -10.06
CA LEU A 214 -2.26 -0.17 -9.54
C LEU A 214 -2.30 -1.41 -8.66
N VAL A 215 -2.35 -1.18 -7.36
CA VAL A 215 -2.24 -2.24 -6.33
C VAL A 215 -3.63 -2.68 -5.90
N GLY A 216 -3.93 -3.96 -6.00
CA GLY A 216 -5.15 -4.54 -5.41
C GLY A 216 -4.85 -5.09 -4.01
N ASP A 217 -5.42 -4.47 -2.97
CA ASP A 217 -5.51 -5.00 -1.61
C ASP A 217 -6.84 -5.73 -1.43
N ASP A 218 -7.93 -5.01 -1.22
CA ASP A 218 -9.27 -5.60 -1.06
C ASP A 218 -9.74 -6.29 -2.35
N LEU A 219 -9.29 -5.80 -3.51
CA LEU A 219 -9.55 -6.46 -4.79
C LEU A 219 -9.06 -7.91 -4.80
N PHE A 220 -7.86 -8.19 -4.29
CA PHE A 220 -7.22 -9.50 -4.39
C PHE A 220 -7.14 -10.29 -3.07
N VAL A 221 -7.14 -9.61 -1.93
CA VAL A 221 -7.05 -10.17 -0.57
C VAL A 221 -5.98 -11.26 -0.41
N THR A 222 -4.83 -11.08 -1.08
CA THR A 222 -3.72 -12.05 -1.15
C THR A 222 -4.16 -13.43 -1.68
N ASN A 223 -5.26 -13.49 -2.43
CA ASN A 223 -5.90 -14.74 -2.90
C ASN A 223 -5.56 -15.03 -4.36
N THR A 224 -4.94 -16.18 -4.62
CA THR A 224 -4.53 -16.60 -5.97
C THR A 224 -5.68 -16.71 -6.97
N SER A 225 -6.88 -17.07 -6.52
CA SER A 225 -8.06 -17.18 -7.42
C SER A 225 -8.54 -15.80 -7.87
N ARG A 226 -8.60 -14.81 -6.96
CA ARG A 226 -8.93 -13.42 -7.32
C ARG A 226 -7.84 -12.78 -8.17
N LEU A 227 -6.56 -13.00 -7.83
CA LEU A 227 -5.44 -12.55 -8.65
C LEU A 227 -5.49 -13.15 -10.06
N GLN A 228 -5.78 -14.44 -10.19
CA GLN A 228 -5.92 -15.09 -11.49
C GLN A 228 -7.09 -14.50 -12.32
N GLN A 229 -8.16 -14.08 -11.68
CA GLN A 229 -9.25 -13.34 -12.34
C GLN A 229 -8.70 -11.99 -12.86
N GLY A 230 -7.99 -11.21 -12.05
CA GLY A 230 -7.37 -9.95 -12.46
C GLY A 230 -6.43 -10.12 -13.65
N ILE A 231 -5.56 -11.12 -13.60
CA ILE A 231 -4.64 -11.44 -14.70
C ILE A 231 -5.41 -11.76 -15.99
N LYS A 232 -6.45 -12.60 -15.93
CA LYS A 232 -7.26 -12.97 -17.10
C LYS A 232 -8.03 -11.80 -17.70
N THR A 233 -8.42 -10.83 -16.89
CA THR A 233 -9.22 -9.68 -17.33
C THR A 233 -8.37 -8.42 -17.56
N ASN A 234 -7.06 -8.53 -17.38
CA ASN A 234 -6.12 -7.41 -17.47
C ASN A 234 -6.50 -6.25 -16.52
N THR A 235 -6.68 -6.59 -15.24
CA THR A 235 -7.18 -5.70 -14.18
C THR A 235 -6.14 -5.53 -13.10
N ALA A 236 -5.77 -4.29 -12.77
CA ALA A 236 -4.62 -3.92 -11.94
C ALA A 236 -3.28 -4.37 -12.56
N ASN A 237 -2.16 -4.13 -11.88
CA ASN A 237 -0.83 -4.60 -12.29
C ASN A 237 0.10 -4.89 -11.10
N SER A 238 -0.47 -4.87 -9.90
CA SER A 238 0.22 -5.17 -8.64
C SER A 238 -0.74 -5.77 -7.61
N ILE A 239 -0.20 -6.51 -6.66
CA ILE A 239 -0.95 -7.07 -5.53
C ILE A 239 -0.33 -6.64 -4.20
N LEU A 240 -1.18 -6.26 -3.23
CA LEU A 240 -0.76 -6.12 -1.84
C LEU A 240 -0.74 -7.50 -1.16
N ILE A 241 0.29 -7.77 -0.40
CA ILE A 241 0.50 -9.05 0.28
C ILE A 241 0.33 -8.86 1.79
N LYS A 242 -0.78 -9.31 2.30
CA LYS A 242 -1.08 -9.38 3.74
C LYS A 242 -1.15 -10.86 4.15
N VAL A 243 -0.13 -11.35 4.81
CA VAL A 243 0.03 -12.78 5.13
C VAL A 243 -1.17 -13.37 5.90
N ASN A 244 -1.84 -12.57 6.71
CA ASN A 244 -2.99 -13.02 7.50
C ASN A 244 -4.34 -12.93 6.77
N GLN A 245 -4.42 -12.31 5.60
CA GLN A 245 -5.62 -12.38 4.76
C GLN A 245 -5.79 -13.79 4.19
N ILE A 246 -4.70 -14.39 3.72
CA ILE A 246 -4.73 -15.77 3.18
C ILE A 246 -4.46 -16.85 4.23
N GLY A 247 -3.64 -16.57 5.24
CA GLY A 247 -3.51 -17.36 6.46
C GLY A 247 -2.49 -18.49 6.44
N THR A 248 -1.70 -18.68 5.40
CA THR A 248 -0.52 -19.55 5.40
C THR A 248 0.63 -18.96 4.61
N LEU A 249 1.85 -19.28 5.01
CA LEU A 249 3.05 -18.85 4.29
C LEU A 249 3.11 -19.42 2.87
N THR A 250 2.72 -20.69 2.69
CA THR A 250 2.70 -21.32 1.36
C THR A 250 1.75 -20.61 0.40
N GLU A 251 0.53 -20.30 0.83
CA GLU A 251 -0.43 -19.57 -0.02
C GLU A 251 0.06 -18.13 -0.30
N THR A 252 0.72 -17.51 0.66
CA THR A 252 1.37 -16.18 0.47
C THR A 252 2.44 -16.24 -0.62
N ILE A 253 3.35 -17.22 -0.55
CA ILE A 253 4.39 -17.44 -1.56
C ILE A 253 3.75 -17.67 -2.93
N ASN A 254 2.74 -18.55 -3.01
CA ASN A 254 2.04 -18.84 -4.26
C ASN A 254 1.39 -17.58 -4.88
N ALA A 255 0.87 -16.68 -4.07
CA ALA A 255 0.30 -15.42 -4.56
C ALA A 255 1.38 -14.50 -5.15
N VAL A 256 2.52 -14.36 -4.48
CA VAL A 256 3.66 -13.57 -4.99
C VAL A 256 4.22 -14.18 -6.28
N GLU A 257 4.45 -15.49 -6.31
CA GLU A 257 4.94 -16.17 -7.50
C GLU A 257 3.99 -16.04 -8.68
N LEU A 258 2.68 -16.23 -8.44
CA LEU A 258 1.66 -16.06 -9.48
C LEU A 258 1.68 -14.63 -10.05
N ALA A 259 1.81 -13.62 -9.19
CA ALA A 259 1.93 -12.22 -9.61
C ALA A 259 3.15 -12.02 -10.50
N HIS A 260 4.33 -12.38 -10.03
CA HIS A 260 5.60 -12.17 -10.74
C HIS A 260 5.66 -12.91 -12.08
N LEU A 261 5.16 -14.17 -12.14
CA LEU A 261 5.11 -14.96 -13.38
C LEU A 261 4.21 -14.34 -14.45
N ASN A 262 3.28 -13.46 -14.06
CA ASN A 262 2.35 -12.78 -14.97
C ASN A 262 2.64 -11.28 -15.14
N GLY A 263 3.83 -10.82 -14.72
CA GLY A 263 4.25 -9.42 -14.91
C GLY A 263 3.62 -8.42 -13.93
N TYR A 264 2.95 -8.90 -12.88
CA TYR A 264 2.49 -8.06 -11.78
C TYR A 264 3.61 -7.84 -10.78
N THR A 265 3.66 -6.67 -10.19
CA THR A 265 4.48 -6.40 -9.01
C THR A 265 3.76 -6.86 -7.73
N SER A 266 4.48 -6.87 -6.62
CA SER A 266 3.92 -7.16 -5.31
C SER A 266 4.46 -6.19 -4.26
N VAL A 267 3.62 -5.86 -3.28
CA VAL A 267 4.00 -5.02 -2.14
C VAL A 267 3.78 -5.83 -0.87
N MET A 268 4.84 -6.10 -0.11
CA MET A 268 4.71 -6.72 1.20
C MET A 268 4.16 -5.71 2.20
N SER A 269 3.10 -6.05 2.93
CA SER A 269 2.39 -5.10 3.79
C SER A 269 2.20 -5.61 5.21
N HIS A 270 2.25 -4.67 6.14
CA HIS A 270 1.78 -4.84 7.52
C HIS A 270 0.25 -4.79 7.61
N ARG A 271 -0.26 -4.76 8.83
CA ARG A 271 -1.64 -4.41 9.21
C ARG A 271 -1.60 -3.28 10.24
N SER A 272 -2.68 -2.51 10.37
CA SER A 272 -2.75 -1.34 11.29
C SER A 272 -2.46 -1.70 12.75
N GLY A 273 -2.74 -2.92 13.20
CA GLY A 273 -2.44 -3.41 14.56
C GLY A 273 -1.16 -4.26 14.64
N GLU A 274 -0.18 -4.03 13.79
CA GLU A 274 1.05 -4.83 13.71
C GLU A 274 1.91 -4.73 14.97
N THR A 275 2.73 -5.76 15.20
CA THR A 275 3.67 -5.86 16.32
C THR A 275 5.11 -5.60 15.87
N GLU A 276 6.09 -5.72 16.76
CA GLU A 276 7.52 -5.62 16.47
C GLU A 276 8.07 -6.83 15.67
N ASP A 277 7.23 -7.83 15.32
CA ASP A 277 7.66 -9.00 14.56
C ASP A 277 8.12 -8.60 13.16
N SER A 278 9.36 -8.96 12.80
CA SER A 278 10.01 -8.58 11.54
C SER A 278 9.79 -9.58 10.41
N THR A 279 8.89 -10.55 10.55
CA THR A 279 8.69 -11.62 9.56
C THR A 279 8.40 -11.09 8.17
N ILE A 280 7.59 -10.04 8.03
CA ILE A 280 7.27 -9.45 6.72
C ILE A 280 8.50 -8.81 6.05
N ALA A 281 9.48 -8.32 6.81
CA ALA A 281 10.74 -7.83 6.25
C ALA A 281 11.58 -8.99 5.68
N ASP A 282 11.67 -10.12 6.40
CA ASP A 282 12.28 -11.34 5.87
C ASP A 282 11.56 -11.83 4.60
N LEU A 283 10.23 -11.81 4.57
CA LEU A 283 9.44 -12.24 3.42
C LEU A 283 9.62 -11.30 2.21
N ALA A 284 9.70 -9.99 2.43
CA ALA A 284 9.95 -9.03 1.37
C ALA A 284 11.27 -9.32 0.64
N VAL A 285 12.33 -9.64 1.39
CA VAL A 285 13.64 -10.00 0.83
C VAL A 285 13.63 -11.42 0.25
N ALA A 286 13.01 -12.39 0.95
CA ALA A 286 12.94 -13.78 0.49
C ALA A 286 12.26 -13.90 -0.88
N LEU A 287 11.19 -13.16 -1.09
CA LEU A 287 10.37 -13.22 -2.29
C LEU A 287 10.70 -12.12 -3.31
N ASN A 288 11.71 -11.30 -3.02
CA ASN A 288 12.10 -10.16 -3.87
C ASN A 288 10.90 -9.30 -4.29
N THR A 289 10.02 -8.95 -3.36
CA THR A 289 8.83 -8.14 -3.67
C THR A 289 9.20 -6.73 -4.16
N GLY A 290 10.41 -6.27 -3.81
CA GLY A 290 10.95 -4.97 -4.23
C GLY A 290 10.32 -3.78 -3.52
N GLN A 291 9.22 -3.97 -2.79
CA GLN A 291 8.47 -2.92 -2.09
C GLN A 291 7.95 -3.46 -0.76
N ILE A 292 7.89 -2.58 0.25
CA ILE A 292 7.35 -2.89 1.57
C ILE A 292 6.58 -1.70 2.14
N LYS A 293 5.39 -1.96 2.69
CA LYS A 293 4.51 -0.99 3.36
C LYS A 293 4.42 -1.37 4.83
N THR A 294 5.04 -0.60 5.73
CA THR A 294 5.19 -0.92 7.15
C THR A 294 4.84 0.22 8.10
N GLY A 295 4.02 1.17 7.65
CA GLY A 295 3.64 2.33 8.44
C GLY A 295 4.48 3.55 8.14
N SER A 296 4.85 4.29 9.18
CA SER A 296 5.50 5.60 9.09
C SER A 296 6.86 5.64 9.82
N ALA A 297 7.38 6.85 10.02
CA ALA A 297 8.58 7.14 10.80
C ALA A 297 8.27 7.63 12.22
N SER A 298 7.04 7.43 12.70
CA SER A 298 6.61 7.81 14.05
C SER A 298 6.85 6.69 15.06
#